data_9c10d502eaaced521975c1beb452a044
#
_entry.id   9c10d502eaaced521975c1beb452a044
#
_cell.length_a   1.000
_cell.length_b   1.000
_cell.length_c   1.000
_cell.angle_alpha   90.00
_cell.angle_beta   90.00
_cell.angle_gamma   90.00
#
_symmetry.space_group_name_H-M   'P 1'
#
loop_
_entity.id
_entity.type
_entity.pdbx_description
1 polymer ?
#
loop_
_entity_poly.entity_id
_entity_poly.type
_entity_poly.pdbx_seq_one_letter_code
_entity_poly.pdbx_strand_id
1 'polypeptide(L)'
;FGVQSVIVSFDVVETKQGEYCLYARNGMLKRMYEKKVPVLSKIKLLDSIGVGEYLITSVEREGTLKGLDLNLIKSTSNGTSSPIIYAGGASDLEDISKAFSCGAHAVSAGRLFTLHGGFKAVLVSYPKRSDIKSILNDKL
;
A
#
# COMPACT_ATOMS: atom_id res chain seq x y z
N PHE A 1 13.33 -2.38 -22.62
CA PHE A 1 12.28 -2.79 -21.66
C PHE A 1 11.01 -2.01 -22.01
N GLY A 2 9.85 -2.67 -21.99
CA GLY A 2 8.57 -2.01 -22.24
C GLY A 2 8.05 -1.27 -21.01
N VAL A 3 7.06 -0.39 -21.20
CA VAL A 3 6.43 0.38 -20.12
C VAL A 3 5.78 -0.51 -19.06
N GLN A 4 5.35 -1.71 -19.43
CA GLN A 4 4.83 -2.74 -18.52
C GLN A 4 5.87 -3.26 -17.50
N SER A 5 7.16 -2.95 -17.66
CA SER A 5 8.21 -3.26 -16.69
C SER A 5 8.42 -2.15 -15.65
N VAL A 6 7.63 -1.07 -15.72
CA VAL A 6 7.70 0.07 -14.81
C VAL A 6 6.72 -0.12 -13.67
N ILE A 7 7.22 0.02 -12.43
CA ILE A 7 6.39 0.14 -11.23
C ILE A 7 6.34 1.62 -10.86
N VAL A 8 5.12 2.16 -10.71
CA VAL A 8 4.93 3.54 -10.25
C VAL A 8 4.59 3.53 -8.76
N SER A 9 5.37 4.26 -7.98
CA SER A 9 5.14 4.41 -6.54
C SER A 9 4.42 5.71 -6.22
N PHE A 10 3.36 5.61 -5.41
CA PHE A 10 2.58 6.72 -4.90
C PHE A 10 2.60 6.75 -3.38
N ASP A 11 2.97 7.89 -2.82
CA ASP A 11 2.67 8.23 -1.44
C ASP A 11 1.29 8.89 -1.40
N VAL A 12 0.40 8.41 -0.52
CA VAL A 12 -1.02 8.81 -0.48
C VAL A 12 -1.41 9.21 0.93
N VAL A 13 -2.22 10.27 1.01
CA VAL A 13 -2.85 10.74 2.26
C VAL A 13 -4.35 10.84 2.08
N GLU A 14 -5.09 10.62 3.17
CA GLU A 14 -6.53 10.89 3.20
C GLU A 14 -6.80 12.37 3.51
N THR A 15 -7.68 12.98 2.75
CA THR A 15 -8.13 14.36 3.01
C THR A 15 -9.21 14.38 4.09
N LYS A 16 -9.50 15.55 4.64
CA LYS A 16 -10.60 15.73 5.62
C LYS A 16 -11.98 15.35 5.04
N GLN A 17 -12.11 15.29 3.73
CA GLN A 17 -13.33 14.89 3.02
C GLN A 17 -13.38 13.39 2.69
N GLY A 18 -12.39 12.60 3.13
CA GLY A 18 -12.31 11.16 2.86
C GLY A 18 -11.78 10.81 1.47
N GLU A 19 -11.22 11.75 0.73
CA GLU A 19 -10.60 11.49 -0.56
C GLU A 19 -9.12 11.13 -0.40
N TYR A 20 -8.64 10.16 -1.18
CA TYR A 20 -7.22 9.79 -1.24
C TYR A 20 -6.49 10.58 -2.31
N CYS A 21 -5.51 11.36 -1.89
CA CYS A 21 -4.72 12.23 -2.77
C CYS A 21 -3.24 11.92 -2.70
N LEU A 22 -2.53 12.23 -3.79
CA LEU A 22 -1.08 12.11 -3.85
C LEU A 22 -0.42 13.03 -2.83
N TYR A 23 0.57 12.50 -2.14
CA TYR A 23 1.44 13.23 -1.23
C TYR A 23 2.79 13.45 -1.88
N ALA A 24 3.20 14.72 -2.05
CA ALA A 24 4.52 15.08 -2.52
C ALA A 24 5.28 15.81 -1.42
N ARG A 25 6.44 15.29 -1.03
CA ARG A 25 7.36 15.97 -0.12
C ARG A 25 8.51 16.57 -0.94
N ASN A 26 8.42 17.83 -1.29
CA ASN A 26 9.60 18.57 -1.79
C ASN A 26 10.55 18.82 -0.62
N GLY A 27 11.78 18.29 -0.70
CA GLY A 27 12.75 18.09 0.37
C GLY A 27 13.18 19.32 1.20
N MET A 28 12.74 20.54 0.92
CA MET A 28 13.09 21.75 1.68
C MET A 28 11.91 22.62 2.09
N LEU A 29 10.71 22.38 1.62
CA LEU A 29 9.56 23.21 1.97
C LEU A 29 8.48 22.38 2.61
N LYS A 30 8.14 22.76 3.86
CA LYS A 30 6.96 22.31 4.56
C LYS A 30 5.79 22.18 3.59
N ARG A 31 5.26 20.91 3.46
CA ARG A 31 3.90 20.61 3.01
C ARG A 31 3.37 21.56 1.94
N MET A 32 3.77 21.39 0.72
CA MET A 32 2.97 21.90 -0.38
C MET A 32 2.09 20.74 -0.87
N TYR A 33 0.84 20.74 -0.42
CA TYR A 33 -0.25 20.11 -1.12
C TYR A 33 -0.49 20.93 -2.42
N GLU A 34 0.43 20.80 -3.37
CA GLU A 34 0.15 21.35 -4.69
C GLU A 34 -0.99 20.54 -5.26
N LYS A 35 -2.15 21.20 -5.38
CA LYS A 35 -3.40 20.70 -5.95
C LYS A 35 -3.68 19.24 -5.56
N LYS A 36 -4.62 19.03 -4.68
CA LYS A 36 -5.14 17.70 -4.32
C LYS A 36 -5.38 16.90 -5.59
N VAL A 37 -4.42 16.07 -5.97
CA VAL A 37 -4.55 15.19 -7.13
C VAL A 37 -5.07 13.86 -6.62
N PRO A 38 -6.33 13.49 -6.94
CA PRO A 38 -6.88 12.21 -6.54
C PRO A 38 -6.03 11.07 -7.11
N VAL A 39 -5.67 10.09 -6.28
CA VAL A 39 -4.83 8.96 -6.69
C VAL A 39 -5.44 8.20 -7.86
N LEU A 40 -6.77 7.99 -7.87
CA LEU A 40 -7.47 7.30 -8.95
C LEU A 40 -7.36 8.02 -10.30
N SER A 41 -7.40 9.35 -10.31
CA SER A 41 -7.23 10.11 -11.55
C SER A 41 -5.84 9.89 -12.16
N LYS A 42 -4.84 9.77 -11.29
CA LYS A 42 -3.47 9.51 -11.73
C LYS A 42 -3.27 8.08 -12.22
N ILE A 43 -3.85 7.10 -11.52
CA ILE A 43 -3.85 5.68 -11.93
C ILE A 43 -4.45 5.57 -13.34
N LYS A 44 -5.66 6.09 -13.57
CA LYS A 44 -6.32 6.04 -14.88
C LYS A 44 -5.49 6.65 -16.02
N LEU A 45 -4.80 7.76 -15.73
CA LEU A 45 -3.89 8.37 -16.70
C LEU A 45 -2.72 7.44 -17.04
N LEU A 46 -2.15 6.79 -16.05
CA LEU A 46 -0.99 5.91 -16.24
C LEU A 46 -1.37 4.55 -16.84
N ASP A 47 -2.56 4.05 -16.57
CA ASP A 47 -3.11 2.86 -17.22
C ASP A 47 -3.20 3.07 -18.75
N SER A 48 -3.57 4.27 -19.21
CA SER A 48 -3.61 4.58 -20.65
C SER A 48 -2.24 4.54 -21.33
N ILE A 49 -1.16 4.60 -20.55
CA ILE A 49 0.23 4.48 -21.01
C ILE A 49 0.72 3.01 -20.93
N GLY A 50 0.03 2.15 -20.16
CA GLY A 50 0.35 0.74 -20.02
C GLY A 50 1.38 0.45 -18.92
N VAL A 51 1.38 1.20 -17.82
CA VAL A 51 2.22 0.95 -16.63
C VAL A 51 1.94 -0.45 -16.07
N GLY A 52 3.02 -1.18 -15.69
CA GLY A 52 2.90 -2.57 -15.30
C GLY A 52 2.31 -2.78 -13.92
N GLU A 53 2.67 -1.97 -12.93
CA GLU A 53 2.29 -2.18 -11.53
C GLU A 53 2.34 -0.88 -10.73
N TYR A 54 1.57 -0.82 -9.66
CA TYR A 54 1.57 0.30 -8.72
C TYR A 54 1.99 -0.14 -7.31
N LEU A 55 2.78 0.70 -6.63
CA LEU A 55 3.04 0.63 -5.20
C LEU A 55 2.37 1.83 -4.52
N ILE A 56 1.38 1.59 -3.68
CA ILE A 56 0.64 2.65 -2.97
C ILE A 56 0.95 2.58 -1.48
N THR A 57 1.56 3.65 -0.95
CA THR A 57 1.89 3.78 0.46
C THR A 57 0.95 4.75 1.16
N SER A 58 0.24 4.29 2.19
CA SER A 58 -0.48 5.17 3.11
C SER A 58 0.51 5.85 4.06
N VAL A 59 0.79 7.14 3.82
CA VAL A 59 1.81 7.91 4.58
C VAL A 59 1.47 8.00 6.05
N GLU A 60 0.19 8.17 6.39
CA GLU A 60 -0.26 8.31 7.78
C GLU A 60 -0.15 7.01 8.58
N ARG A 61 -0.15 5.88 7.89
CA ARG A 61 -0.02 4.56 8.51
C ARG A 61 1.40 4.00 8.47
N GLU A 62 2.27 4.56 7.61
CA GLU A 62 3.64 4.05 7.45
C GLU A 62 4.39 4.01 8.79
N GLY A 63 4.94 2.84 9.09
CA GLY A 63 5.68 2.59 10.34
C GLY A 63 4.85 2.56 11.63
N THR A 64 3.51 2.62 11.59
CA THR A 64 2.67 2.72 12.80
C THR A 64 2.25 1.37 13.39
N LEU A 65 2.22 0.28 12.59
CA LEU A 65 1.63 -1.02 12.96
C LEU A 65 0.14 -0.91 13.39
N LYS A 66 -0.61 0.03 12.82
CA LYS A 66 -2.03 0.22 13.11
C LYS A 66 -2.96 -0.50 12.13
N GLY A 67 -2.42 -1.33 11.28
CA GLY A 67 -3.11 -2.01 10.20
C GLY A 67 -3.04 -1.25 8.88
N LEU A 68 -3.21 -1.99 7.78
CA LEU A 68 -3.30 -1.44 6.43
C LEU A 68 -4.56 -0.59 6.26
N ASP A 69 -4.53 0.34 5.33
CA ASP A 69 -5.70 1.17 5.02
C ASP A 69 -6.66 0.43 4.08
N LEU A 70 -7.59 -0.31 4.66
CA LEU A 70 -8.55 -1.11 3.89
C LEU A 70 -9.50 -0.26 3.03
N ASN A 71 -9.76 1.00 3.42
CA ASN A 71 -10.58 1.91 2.63
C ASN A 71 -9.81 2.40 1.39
N LEU A 72 -8.52 2.72 1.55
CA LEU A 72 -7.64 3.03 0.43
C LEU A 72 -7.58 1.86 -0.56
N ILE A 73 -7.40 0.64 -0.06
CA ILE A 73 -7.36 -0.58 -0.88
C ILE A 73 -8.66 -0.71 -1.68
N LYS A 74 -9.82 -0.71 -1.01
CA LYS A 74 -11.14 -0.82 -1.68
C LYS A 74 -11.38 0.27 -2.70
N SER A 75 -10.97 1.51 -2.41
CA SER A 75 -11.21 2.65 -3.30
C SER A 75 -10.36 2.61 -4.56
N THR A 76 -9.18 1.99 -4.51
CA THR A 76 -8.22 2.01 -5.62
C THR A 76 -8.16 0.70 -6.40
N SER A 77 -8.38 -0.46 -5.76
CA SER A 77 -8.28 -1.78 -6.40
C SER A 77 -9.24 -1.97 -7.59
N ASN A 78 -10.43 -1.38 -7.53
CA ASN A 78 -11.41 -1.43 -8.62
C ASN A 78 -11.15 -0.38 -9.72
N GLY A 79 -10.14 0.47 -9.55
CA GLY A 79 -9.84 1.58 -10.45
C GLY A 79 -8.91 1.22 -11.61
N THR A 80 -8.30 0.05 -11.59
CA THR A 80 -7.31 -0.42 -12.57
C THR A 80 -7.32 -1.93 -12.69
N SER A 81 -6.87 -2.44 -13.84
CA SER A 81 -6.57 -3.87 -14.04
C SER A 81 -5.10 -4.21 -13.73
N SER A 82 -4.24 -3.21 -13.57
CA SER A 82 -2.84 -3.42 -13.21
C SER A 82 -2.71 -3.83 -11.75
N PRO A 83 -1.79 -4.74 -11.39
CA PRO A 83 -1.54 -5.13 -10.03
C PRO A 83 -1.19 -3.95 -9.12
N ILE A 84 -1.73 -3.95 -7.89
CA ILE A 84 -1.39 -2.95 -6.89
C ILE A 84 -0.80 -3.63 -5.65
N ILE A 85 0.38 -3.15 -5.25
CA ILE A 85 1.04 -3.45 -3.98
C ILE A 85 0.66 -2.36 -2.98
N TYR A 86 0.18 -2.73 -1.79
CA TYR A 86 -0.12 -1.77 -0.73
C TYR A 86 0.92 -1.80 0.37
N ALA A 87 1.30 -0.61 0.85
CA ALA A 87 2.24 -0.41 1.94
C ALA A 87 1.70 0.58 2.99
N GLY A 88 2.27 0.52 4.17
CA GLY A 88 1.94 1.42 5.28
C GLY A 88 1.02 0.79 6.31
N GLY A 89 1.57 0.51 7.48
CA GLY A 89 0.83 0.14 8.67
C GLY A 89 0.62 -1.35 8.94
N ALA A 90 1.00 -2.26 8.05
CA ALA A 90 0.81 -3.70 8.24
C ALA A 90 1.20 -4.15 9.66
N SER A 91 0.25 -4.70 10.41
CA SER A 91 0.37 -5.01 11.84
C SER A 91 0.62 -6.49 12.11
N ASP A 92 -0.06 -7.35 11.39
CA ASP A 92 -0.02 -8.82 11.55
C ASP A 92 -0.46 -9.53 10.26
N LEU A 93 -0.48 -10.85 10.31
CA LEU A 93 -0.87 -11.66 9.16
C LEU A 93 -2.38 -11.60 8.85
N GLU A 94 -3.22 -11.39 9.87
CA GLU A 94 -4.66 -11.23 9.68
C GLU A 94 -4.98 -9.93 8.94
N ASP A 95 -4.26 -8.85 9.23
CA ASP A 95 -4.35 -7.58 8.53
C ASP A 95 -3.99 -7.73 7.05
N ILE A 96 -2.93 -8.49 6.75
CA ILE A 96 -2.55 -8.84 5.36
C ILE A 96 -3.68 -9.64 4.68
N SER A 97 -4.27 -10.63 5.35
CA SER A 97 -5.40 -11.39 4.82
C SER A 97 -6.60 -10.49 4.48
N LYS A 98 -6.93 -9.54 5.38
CA LYS A 98 -7.99 -8.54 5.13
C LYS A 98 -7.67 -7.66 3.92
N ALA A 99 -6.41 -7.26 3.73
CA ALA A 99 -5.99 -6.49 2.57
C ALA A 99 -6.25 -7.24 1.25
N PHE A 100 -5.87 -8.51 1.18
CA PHE A 100 -6.19 -9.36 0.01
C PHE A 100 -7.71 -9.48 -0.20
N SER A 101 -8.49 -9.61 0.88
CA SER A 101 -9.96 -9.66 0.80
C SER A 101 -10.57 -8.35 0.30
N CYS A 102 -9.86 -7.24 0.45
CA CYS A 102 -10.26 -5.93 -0.06
C CYS A 102 -9.78 -5.64 -1.48
N GLY A 103 -9.02 -6.56 -2.12
CA GLY A 103 -8.57 -6.42 -3.51
C GLY A 103 -7.09 -6.08 -3.67
N ALA A 104 -6.27 -6.17 -2.63
CA ALA A 104 -4.83 -6.06 -2.78
C ALA A 104 -4.27 -7.24 -3.58
N HIS A 105 -3.34 -6.99 -4.49
CA HIS A 105 -2.59 -8.02 -5.20
C HIS A 105 -1.33 -8.44 -4.44
N ALA A 106 -0.73 -7.50 -3.72
CA ALA A 106 0.39 -7.76 -2.83
C ALA A 106 0.41 -6.76 -1.67
N VAL A 107 1.17 -7.09 -0.63
CA VAL A 107 1.40 -6.22 0.54
C VAL A 107 2.90 -6.09 0.78
N SER A 108 3.35 -4.86 0.95
CA SER A 108 4.71 -4.54 1.40
C SER A 108 4.68 -4.23 2.89
N ALA A 109 5.45 -4.97 3.68
CA ALA A 109 5.54 -4.80 5.13
C ALA A 109 7.00 -4.76 5.57
N GLY A 110 7.37 -3.72 6.32
CA GLY A 110 8.71 -3.56 6.89
C GLY A 110 8.72 -3.90 8.39
N ARG A 111 8.07 -3.07 9.19
CA ARG A 111 8.13 -3.17 10.67
C ARG A 111 7.56 -4.47 11.22
N LEU A 112 6.56 -5.04 10.56
CA LEU A 112 5.99 -6.34 10.93
C LEU A 112 7.06 -7.44 11.00
N PHE A 113 8.03 -7.42 10.09
CA PHE A 113 9.07 -8.44 10.00
C PHE A 113 10.35 -8.07 10.74
N THR A 114 10.49 -6.84 11.21
CA THR A 114 11.72 -6.34 11.84
C THR A 114 11.59 -6.03 13.31
N LEU A 115 10.37 -5.78 13.81
CA LEU A 115 10.13 -5.38 15.20
C LEU A 115 9.22 -6.38 15.91
N HIS A 116 9.72 -7.01 16.97
CA HIS A 116 9.02 -8.05 17.71
C HIS A 116 8.79 -7.70 19.18
N GLY A 117 7.62 -8.15 19.68
CA GLY A 117 7.22 -8.04 21.07
C GLY A 117 6.90 -6.62 21.53
N GLY A 118 6.45 -6.50 22.78
CA GLY A 118 6.06 -5.22 23.39
C GLY A 118 7.19 -4.20 23.51
N PHE A 119 8.43 -4.66 23.57
CA PHE A 119 9.63 -3.82 23.62
C PHE A 119 10.17 -3.43 22.25
N LYS A 120 9.49 -3.84 21.15
CA LYS A 120 9.91 -3.56 19.77
C LYS A 120 11.38 -3.95 19.50
N ALA A 121 11.79 -5.11 20.02
CA ALA A 121 13.12 -5.62 19.76
C ALA A 121 13.35 -5.84 18.27
N VAL A 122 14.52 -5.46 17.78
CA VAL A 122 14.89 -5.66 16.37
C VAL A 122 15.29 -7.12 16.17
N LEU A 123 14.42 -7.87 15.52
CA LEU A 123 14.66 -9.27 15.17
C LEU A 123 14.01 -9.54 13.81
N VAL A 124 14.80 -9.68 12.76
CA VAL A 124 14.27 -9.99 11.44
C VAL A 124 13.70 -11.41 11.44
N SER A 125 12.39 -11.51 11.23
CA SER A 125 11.67 -12.78 11.19
C SER A 125 10.60 -12.74 10.12
N TYR A 126 10.56 -13.78 9.28
CA TYR A 126 9.54 -13.94 8.26
C TYR A 126 8.54 -15.03 8.66
N PRO A 127 7.28 -14.92 8.28
CA PRO A 127 6.28 -15.96 8.53
C PRO A 127 6.69 -17.26 7.83
N LYS A 128 6.34 -18.39 8.45
CA LYS A 128 6.55 -19.70 7.82
C LYS A 128 5.66 -19.82 6.58
N ARG A 129 6.08 -20.67 5.63
CA ARG A 129 5.29 -20.92 4.42
C ARG A 129 3.87 -21.47 4.73
N SER A 130 3.73 -22.22 5.82
CA SER A 130 2.43 -22.67 6.33
C SER A 130 1.50 -21.51 6.68
N ASP A 131 2.05 -20.48 7.36
CA ASP A 131 1.28 -19.33 7.83
C ASP A 131 0.84 -18.45 6.64
N ILE A 132 1.72 -18.29 5.65
CA ILE A 132 1.39 -17.60 4.40
C ILE A 132 0.31 -18.35 3.64
N LYS A 133 0.42 -19.69 3.53
CA LYS A 133 -0.61 -20.51 2.87
C LYS A 133 -1.97 -20.40 3.54
N SER A 134 -2.04 -20.39 4.87
CA SER A 134 -3.31 -20.25 5.60
C SER A 134 -4.02 -18.93 5.29
N ILE A 135 -3.27 -17.85 5.03
CA ILE A 135 -3.81 -16.54 4.66
C ILE A 135 -4.35 -16.52 3.22
N LEU A 136 -3.70 -17.31 2.34
CA LEU A 136 -4.02 -17.34 0.90
C LEU A 136 -5.04 -18.42 0.53
N ASN A 137 -5.23 -19.45 1.38
CA ASN A 137 -6.07 -20.62 1.07
C ASN A 137 -7.55 -20.31 0.89
N ASP A 138 -8.04 -19.15 1.32
CA ASP A 138 -9.42 -18.70 1.02
C ASP A 138 -9.53 -18.05 -0.38
N LYS A 139 -8.46 -18.03 -1.19
CA LYS A 139 -8.39 -17.31 -2.47
C LYS A 139 -7.68 -18.04 -3.61
N LEU A 140 -7.17 -19.25 -3.38
CA LEU A 140 -6.66 -20.16 -4.40
C LEU A 140 -7.62 -21.34 -4.57
#